data_3f39a3bb6d87c67dd70d4dc2848c7a63
#
_entry.id   3f39a3bb6d87c67dd70d4dc2848c7a63
#
_cell.length_a   1.000
_cell.length_b   1.000
_cell.length_c   1.000
_cell.angle_alpha   90.00
_cell.angle_beta   90.00
_cell.angle_gamma   90.00
#
_symmetry.space_group_name_H-M   'P 1'
#
loop_
_entity.id
_entity.type
_entity.pdbx_description
1 polymer ?
#
loop_
_entity_poly.entity_id
_entity_poly.type
_entity_poly.pdbx_seq_one_letter_code
_entity_poly.pdbx_strand_id
1 'polypeptide(L)'
;MQKQVLNYRIIIEPEKMGKKIVYNAACPTLGVYDYGESIDEVLKSIKDGIELAIEVLRDEGQEVPVDDTEKGVVIATQVEAPPDIKLAVA
;
A
#
# COMPACT_ATOMS: atom_id res chain seq x y z
N MET A 1 15.51 -11.69 21.89
CA MET A 1 15.03 -10.36 21.57
C MET A 1 13.58 -10.39 21.14
N GLN A 2 12.81 -9.46 21.62
CA GLN A 2 11.41 -9.33 21.19
C GLN A 2 11.35 -8.68 19.82
N LYS A 3 10.44 -9.18 18.99
CA LYS A 3 10.17 -8.55 17.71
C LYS A 3 9.34 -7.28 17.92
N GLN A 4 9.66 -6.26 17.16
CA GLN A 4 8.87 -5.05 17.13
C GLN A 4 7.78 -5.17 16.06
N VAL A 5 6.65 -4.54 16.31
CA VAL A 5 5.58 -4.44 15.33
C VAL A 5 5.52 -3.00 14.85
N LEU A 6 5.68 -2.82 13.55
CA LEU A 6 5.62 -1.52 12.89
C LEU A 6 4.44 -1.49 11.94
N ASN A 7 3.81 -0.34 11.82
CA ASN A 7 2.69 -0.15 10.92
C ASN A 7 3.10 0.82 9.79
N TYR A 8 2.86 0.41 8.56
CA TYR A 8 3.12 1.23 7.38
C TYR A 8 1.86 1.42 6.56
N ARG A 9 1.72 2.62 6.04
CA ARG A 9 0.63 2.96 5.15
C ARG A 9 0.93 2.40 3.77
N ILE A 10 -0.06 1.73 3.19
CA ILE A 10 0.02 1.17 1.84
C ILE A 10 -1.08 1.80 1.01
N ILE A 11 -0.72 2.35 -0.14
CA ILE A 11 -1.67 2.90 -1.09
C ILE A 11 -1.85 1.88 -2.20
N ILE A 12 -3.10 1.48 -2.45
CA ILE A 12 -3.42 0.51 -3.50
C ILE A 12 -4.29 1.19 -4.54
N GLU A 13 -3.88 1.10 -5.79
CA GLU A 13 -4.60 1.68 -6.91
C GLU A 13 -4.86 0.61 -7.98
N PRO A 14 -6.10 0.50 -8.48
CA PRO A 14 -6.37 -0.41 -9.58
C PRO A 14 -5.83 0.18 -10.89
N GLU A 15 -5.34 -0.70 -11.76
CA GLU A 15 -4.87 -0.33 -13.08
C GLU A 15 -5.48 -1.28 -14.10
N LYS A 16 -6.05 -0.73 -15.16
CA LYS A 16 -6.63 -1.52 -16.22
C LYS A 16 -5.55 -1.90 -17.23
N MET A 17 -5.36 -3.20 -17.41
CA MET A 17 -4.39 -3.73 -18.37
C MET A 17 -5.13 -4.63 -19.36
N GLY A 18 -5.53 -4.07 -20.51
CA GLY A 18 -6.37 -4.76 -21.45
C GLY A 18 -7.74 -5.09 -20.85
N LYS A 19 -8.07 -6.37 -20.76
CA LYS A 19 -9.31 -6.84 -20.14
C LYS A 19 -9.15 -7.18 -18.66
N LYS A 20 -7.93 -7.06 -18.13
CA LYS A 20 -7.65 -7.38 -16.72
C LYS A 20 -7.51 -6.11 -15.91
N ILE A 21 -7.79 -6.24 -14.62
CA ILE A 21 -7.46 -5.22 -13.63
C ILE A 21 -6.34 -5.77 -12.77
N VAL A 22 -5.26 -5.01 -12.64
CA VAL A 22 -4.19 -5.30 -11.71
C VAL A 22 -4.19 -4.22 -10.62
N TYR A 23 -3.60 -4.53 -9.49
CA TYR A 23 -3.54 -3.62 -8.36
C TYR A 23 -2.09 -3.27 -8.09
N ASN A 24 -1.81 -1.97 -8.12
CA ASN A 24 -0.51 -1.44 -7.78
C ASN A 24 -0.52 -1.02 -6.32
N ALA A 25 0.49 -1.40 -5.57
CA ALA A 25 0.64 -1.06 -4.17
C ALA A 25 1.93 -0.29 -3.95
N ALA A 26 1.89 0.68 -3.07
CA ALA A 26 3.04 1.48 -2.71
C ALA A 26 3.11 1.67 -1.21
N CYS A 27 4.30 1.53 -0.65
CA CYS A 27 4.63 1.98 0.69
C CYS A 27 5.57 3.19 0.56
N PRO A 28 5.01 4.42 0.57
CA PRO A 28 5.83 5.61 0.28
C PRO A 28 6.97 5.81 1.27
N THR A 29 6.74 5.52 2.54
CA THR A 29 7.74 5.73 3.59
C THR A 29 9.03 4.94 3.35
N LEU A 30 8.93 3.74 2.80
CA LEU A 30 10.09 2.90 2.50
C LEU A 30 10.44 2.83 1.03
N GLY A 31 9.63 3.43 0.16
CA GLY A 31 9.86 3.38 -1.28
C GLY A 31 9.70 1.99 -1.87
N VAL A 32 8.82 1.18 -1.31
CA VAL A 32 8.55 -0.19 -1.79
C VAL A 32 7.30 -0.17 -2.65
N TYR A 33 7.38 -0.83 -3.80
CA TYR A 33 6.28 -0.90 -4.76
C TYR A 33 6.08 -2.34 -5.20
N ASP A 34 4.85 -2.71 -5.46
CA ASP A 34 4.54 -4.04 -5.97
C ASP A 34 3.21 -4.00 -6.74
N TYR A 35 2.89 -5.10 -7.40
CA TYR A 35 1.61 -5.24 -8.09
C TYR A 35 1.10 -6.67 -7.96
N GLY A 36 -0.19 -6.86 -8.13
CA GLY A 36 -0.82 -8.17 -8.06
C GLY A 36 -2.16 -8.19 -8.78
N GLU A 37 -2.69 -9.37 -8.98
CA GLU A 37 -3.97 -9.56 -9.66
C GLU A 37 -5.17 -9.41 -8.71
N SER A 38 -4.92 -9.34 -7.40
CA SER A 38 -5.93 -9.08 -6.39
C SER A 38 -5.36 -8.21 -5.28
N ILE A 39 -6.25 -7.61 -4.50
CA ILE A 39 -5.84 -6.81 -3.34
C ILE A 39 -5.13 -7.70 -2.31
N ASP A 40 -5.67 -8.88 -2.02
CA ASP A 40 -5.06 -9.80 -1.07
C ASP A 40 -3.67 -10.24 -1.51
N GLU A 41 -3.51 -10.54 -2.80
CA GLU A 41 -2.24 -10.94 -3.36
C GLU A 41 -1.19 -9.83 -3.25
N VAL A 42 -1.55 -8.59 -3.65
CA VAL A 42 -0.62 -7.48 -3.62
C VAL A 42 -0.26 -7.06 -2.21
N LEU A 43 -1.21 -7.16 -1.25
CA LEU A 43 -0.93 -6.89 0.15
C LEU A 43 0.11 -7.86 0.72
N LYS A 44 -0.04 -9.13 0.43
CA LYS A 44 0.91 -10.14 0.87
C LYS A 44 2.29 -9.91 0.26
N SER A 45 2.33 -9.62 -1.03
CA SER A 45 3.56 -9.40 -1.75
C SER A 45 4.30 -8.15 -1.26
N ILE A 46 3.59 -7.02 -1.10
CA ILE A 46 4.23 -5.79 -0.63
C ILE A 46 4.69 -5.90 0.82
N LYS A 47 3.97 -6.65 1.63
CA LYS A 47 4.39 -6.92 3.01
C LYS A 47 5.75 -7.61 3.05
N ASP A 48 5.94 -8.63 2.21
CA ASP A 48 7.22 -9.31 2.11
C ASP A 48 8.32 -8.35 1.62
N GLY A 49 8.00 -7.50 0.67
CA GLY A 49 8.93 -6.48 0.18
C GLY A 49 9.33 -5.47 1.25
N ILE A 50 8.39 -5.06 2.08
CA ILE A 50 8.65 -4.15 3.21
C ILE A 50 9.56 -4.83 4.24
N GLU A 51 9.28 -6.07 4.59
CA GLU A 51 10.10 -6.81 5.55
C GLU A 51 11.54 -6.98 5.03
N LEU A 52 11.69 -7.25 3.74
CA LEU A 52 13.00 -7.34 3.11
C LEU A 52 13.73 -6.00 3.13
N ALA A 53 13.04 -4.90 2.83
CA ALA A 53 13.63 -3.56 2.86
C ALA A 53 14.13 -3.20 4.26
N ILE A 54 13.38 -3.56 5.29
CA ILE A 54 13.79 -3.34 6.68
C ILE A 54 15.05 -4.14 7.02
N GLU A 55 15.11 -5.40 6.60
CA GLU A 55 16.29 -6.24 6.82
C GLU A 55 17.53 -5.66 6.15
N VAL A 56 17.41 -5.17 4.93
CA VAL A 56 18.52 -4.55 4.20
C VAL A 56 19.01 -3.31 4.93
N LEU A 57 18.10 -2.45 5.38
CA LEU A 57 18.47 -1.25 6.14
C LEU A 57 19.19 -1.62 7.44
N ARG A 58 18.70 -2.62 8.16
CA ARG A 58 19.34 -3.11 9.37
C ARG A 58 20.76 -3.60 9.09
N ASP A 59 20.92 -4.41 8.05
CA ASP A 59 22.21 -5.00 7.70
C ASP A 59 23.23 -3.93 7.27
N GLU A 60 22.74 -2.83 6.70
CA GLU A 60 23.56 -1.69 6.33
C GLU A 60 23.82 -0.72 7.49
N GLY A 61 23.27 -0.98 8.66
CA GLY A 61 23.39 -0.10 9.82
C GLY A 61 22.62 1.21 9.66
N GLN A 62 21.63 1.24 8.78
CA GLN A 62 20.81 2.42 8.51
C GLN A 62 19.61 2.48 9.43
N GLU A 63 19.15 3.69 9.71
CA GLU A 63 17.89 3.86 10.42
C GLU A 63 16.73 3.39 9.55
N VAL A 64 15.74 2.77 10.19
CA VAL A 64 14.52 2.33 9.53
C VAL A 64 13.48 3.44 9.65
N PRO A 65 13.05 4.06 8.53
CA PRO A 65 11.99 5.06 8.59
C PRO A 65 10.71 4.46 9.13
N VAL A 66 10.02 5.19 9.99
CA VAL A 66 8.73 4.77 10.52
C VAL A 66 7.63 5.65 9.97
N ASP A 67 6.47 5.05 9.78
CA ASP A 67 5.31 5.80 9.29
C ASP A 67 4.61 6.46 10.47
N ASP A 68 4.18 7.70 10.27
CA ASP A 68 3.45 8.44 11.28
C ASP A 68 1.95 8.21 11.09
N THR A 69 1.48 7.09 11.63
CA THR A 69 0.06 6.74 11.54
C THR A 69 -0.82 7.59 12.46
N GLU A 70 -0.23 8.41 13.34
CA GLU A 70 -0.99 9.31 14.19
C GLU A 70 -1.53 10.52 13.44
N LYS A 71 -0.95 10.86 12.30
CA LYS A 71 -1.38 12.00 11.49
C LYS A 71 -2.63 11.74 10.64
N GLY A 72 -3.15 10.54 10.68
CA GLY A 72 -4.39 10.22 10.01
C GLY A 72 -4.33 8.92 9.23
N VAL A 73 -5.50 8.52 8.76
CA VAL A 73 -5.70 7.29 8.00
C VAL A 73 -6.43 7.66 6.72
N VAL A 74 -5.96 7.11 5.58
CA VAL A 74 -6.69 7.25 4.31
C VAL A 74 -7.57 6.03 4.13
N ILE A 75 -8.88 6.25 4.07
CA ILE A 75 -9.87 5.21 3.92
C ILE A 75 -10.74 5.51 2.72
N ALA A 76 -10.94 4.51 1.85
CA ALA A 76 -11.95 4.59 0.81
C ALA A 76 -13.21 3.88 1.30
N THR A 77 -14.36 4.48 1.08
CA THR A 77 -15.63 3.88 1.43
C THR A 77 -16.58 3.94 0.24
N GLN A 78 -17.51 3.00 0.21
CA GLN A 78 -18.56 2.99 -0.80
C GLN A 78 -19.74 3.76 -0.29
N VAL A 79 -20.31 4.58 -1.16
CA VAL A 79 -21.54 5.32 -0.87
C VAL A 79 -22.53 5.06 -1.99
N GLU A 80 -23.82 5.05 -1.64
CA GLU A 80 -24.88 4.96 -2.64
C GLU A 80 -25.14 6.34 -3.20
N ALA A 81 -25.38 6.42 -4.51
CA ALA A 81 -25.67 7.67 -5.20
C ALA A 81 -26.86 7.49 -6.12
N PRO A 82 -27.66 8.56 -6.34
CA PRO A 82 -28.75 8.50 -7.33
C PRO A 82 -28.21 8.18 -8.72
N PRO A 83 -28.97 7.44 -9.55
CA PRO A 83 -28.48 7.03 -10.87
C PRO A 83 -28.40 8.15 -11.89
N ASP A 84 -29.05 9.27 -11.64
CA ASP A 84 -29.16 10.40 -12.56
C ASP A 84 -28.12 11.49 -12.33
N ILE A 85 -27.09 11.22 -11.57
CA ILE A 85 -26.01 12.18 -11.34
C ILE A 85 -24.95 12.11 -12.43
N LYS A 86 -24.27 13.24 -12.64
CA LYS A 86 -23.12 13.30 -13.54
C LYS A 86 -21.83 13.16 -12.73
N LEU A 87 -20.94 12.28 -13.19
CA LEU A 87 -19.67 12.03 -12.51
C LEU A 87 -18.56 12.80 -13.22
N ALA A 88 -17.75 13.47 -12.41
CA ALA A 88 -16.51 14.08 -12.89
C ALA A 88 -15.34 13.23 -12.41
N VAL A 89 -14.44 12.89 -13.30
CA VAL A 89 -13.23 12.15 -12.97
C VAL A 89 -12.07 13.15 -12.85
N ALA A 90 -11.46 13.15 -11.68
CA ALA A 90 -10.34 14.04 -11.40
C ALA A 90 -9.03 13.53 -12.00
#